data_0dac5361ad57c6ea9ce56927cd3d0161
#
_entry.id   0dac5361ad57c6ea9ce56927cd3d0161
#
_cell.length_a   1.000
_cell.length_b   1.000
_cell.length_c   1.000
_cell.angle_alpha   90.00
_cell.angle_beta   90.00
_cell.angle_gamma   90.00
#
_symmetry.space_group_name_H-M   'P 1'
#
loop_
_entity.id
_entity.type
_entity.pdbx_description
1 polymer ?
#
loop_
_entity_poly.entity_id
_entity_poly.type
_entity_poly.pdbx_seq_one_letter_code
_entity_poly.pdbx_strand_id
1 'polypeptide(L)'
;MSTPLFRALCLPAILALAIVVLAAHPARAASPLDAIKLAQKGVSDHDYALFSQAVDVPAVLDSAADSLLAELKKQMASGAIKGDSTVTSLLLMALSDDAGKGGMVRSLLQMEAVNLLRTAINAGHIDGEPDPAKAGNAGLFKGALKELGRSKKELAPGKVLKEEGDKATVSAAFFDSLEGRFPLELRMQKENGQWRVKELMNVRQLIDQATAGMR
;
A
#
# COMPACT_ATOMS: atom_id res chain seq x y z
N MET A 1 44.00 4.92 39.74
CA MET A 1 44.39 6.19 39.07
C MET A 1 44.06 6.09 37.60
N SER A 2 42.91 6.57 37.20
CA SER A 2 42.47 6.57 35.80
C SER A 2 43.00 7.83 35.11
N THR A 3 43.81 7.63 34.09
CA THR A 3 44.53 8.66 33.34
C THR A 3 43.54 9.62 32.63
N PRO A 4 43.78 10.96 32.70
CA PRO A 4 42.90 11.96 32.08
C PRO A 4 42.77 11.86 30.55
N LEU A 5 43.67 11.11 29.89
CA LEU A 5 43.64 10.86 28.45
C LEU A 5 42.43 10.03 27.98
N PHE A 6 41.91 9.13 28.82
CA PHE A 6 40.75 8.31 28.47
C PHE A 6 39.43 9.11 28.44
N ARG A 7 39.32 10.18 29.25
CA ARG A 7 38.12 11.05 29.26
C ARG A 7 38.07 12.00 28.06
N ALA A 8 39.23 12.40 27.51
CA ALA A 8 39.30 13.33 26.38
C ALA A 8 38.93 12.68 25.03
N LEU A 9 39.08 11.34 24.89
CA LEU A 9 38.72 10.60 23.66
C LEU A 9 37.27 10.10 23.63
N CYS A 10 36.64 9.87 24.78
CA CYS A 10 35.27 9.35 24.82
C CYS A 10 34.19 10.42 24.58
N LEU A 11 34.41 11.68 24.94
CA LEU A 11 33.44 12.76 24.78
C LEU A 11 33.07 13.05 23.33
N PRO A 12 34.02 13.19 22.37
CA PRO A 12 33.67 13.44 20.97
C PRO A 12 33.02 12.23 20.30
N ALA A 13 33.38 11.00 20.71
CA ALA A 13 32.75 9.79 20.17
C ALA A 13 31.28 9.64 20.61
N ILE A 14 30.96 9.97 21.86
CA ILE A 14 29.58 9.96 22.37
C ILE A 14 28.77 11.09 21.71
N LEU A 15 29.34 12.26 21.51
CA LEU A 15 28.69 13.38 20.84
C LEU A 15 28.43 13.08 19.36
N ALA A 16 29.37 12.45 18.65
CA ALA A 16 29.19 12.02 17.27
C ALA A 16 28.10 10.92 17.15
N LEU A 17 28.02 9.98 18.09
CA LEU A 17 26.98 8.95 18.12
C LEU A 17 25.60 9.57 18.40
N ALA A 18 25.50 10.54 19.29
CA ALA A 18 24.25 11.26 19.57
C ALA A 18 23.75 12.07 18.36
N ILE A 19 24.65 12.67 17.58
CA ILE A 19 24.30 13.42 16.37
C ILE A 19 23.81 12.47 15.26
N VAL A 20 24.39 11.28 15.12
CA VAL A 20 23.93 10.27 14.14
C VAL A 20 22.55 9.74 14.51
N VAL A 21 22.24 9.54 15.78
CA VAL A 21 20.90 9.11 16.25
C VAL A 21 19.85 10.21 16.06
N LEU A 22 20.24 11.50 16.18
CA LEU A 22 19.33 12.63 15.91
C LEU A 22 19.09 12.88 14.41
N ALA A 23 20.03 12.50 13.54
CA ALA A 23 19.89 12.66 12.09
C ALA A 23 19.06 11.55 11.43
N ALA A 24 18.89 10.40 12.10
CA ALA A 24 18.07 9.29 11.64
C ALA A 24 16.60 9.43 12.12
N HIS A 25 16.01 10.61 12.00
CA HIS A 25 14.57 10.71 12.16
C HIS A 25 13.93 10.10 10.90
N PRO A 26 13.17 9.00 11.01
CA PRO A 26 12.38 8.53 9.88
C PRO A 26 11.50 9.70 9.41
N ALA A 27 11.41 9.88 8.09
CA ALA A 27 10.55 10.90 7.50
C ALA A 27 9.13 10.76 8.10
N ARG A 28 8.76 11.65 9.01
CA ARG A 28 7.47 11.58 9.71
C ARG A 28 6.45 12.39 8.95
N ALA A 29 5.33 11.78 8.65
CA ALA A 29 4.18 12.47 8.09
C ALA A 29 3.53 13.37 9.16
N ALA A 30 3.88 14.66 9.15
CA ALA A 30 3.39 15.65 10.13
C ALA A 30 1.92 16.01 9.89
N SER A 31 1.45 15.93 8.63
CA SER A 31 0.05 16.16 8.25
C SER A 31 -0.51 14.97 7.46
N PRO A 32 -1.86 14.85 7.33
CA PRO A 32 -2.45 13.83 6.48
C PRO A 32 -1.96 13.88 5.03
N LEU A 33 -1.76 15.07 4.46
CA LEU A 33 -1.27 15.22 3.09
C LEU A 33 0.21 14.84 2.96
N ASP A 34 1.03 15.03 3.99
CA ASP A 34 2.42 14.62 3.97
C ASP A 34 2.57 13.09 3.98
N ALA A 35 1.61 12.37 4.60
CA ALA A 35 1.58 10.93 4.50
C ALA A 35 1.37 10.45 3.05
N ILE A 36 0.51 11.11 2.28
CA ILE A 36 0.30 10.77 0.86
C ILE A 36 1.56 11.06 0.03
N LYS A 37 2.23 12.20 0.29
CA LYS A 37 3.52 12.51 -0.35
C LYS A 37 4.60 11.49 0.02
N LEU A 38 4.62 11.04 1.28
CA LEU A 38 5.56 10.02 1.76
C LEU A 38 5.29 8.67 1.08
N ALA A 39 4.01 8.29 0.91
CA ALA A 39 3.63 7.10 0.15
C ALA A 39 4.11 7.19 -1.31
N GLN A 40 3.87 8.33 -1.99
CA GLN A 40 4.35 8.55 -3.35
C GLN A 40 5.88 8.50 -3.43
N LYS A 41 6.58 9.09 -2.45
CA LYS A 41 8.03 9.01 -2.37
C LYS A 41 8.51 7.57 -2.24
N GLY A 42 7.87 6.75 -1.40
CA GLY A 42 8.19 5.32 -1.29
C GLY A 42 8.03 4.57 -2.61
N VAL A 43 7.02 4.92 -3.42
CA VAL A 43 6.85 4.37 -4.77
C VAL A 43 8.00 4.81 -5.69
N SER A 44 8.30 6.12 -5.75
CA SER A 44 9.32 6.68 -6.65
C SER A 44 10.74 6.26 -6.28
N ASP A 45 11.01 6.03 -4.99
CA ASP A 45 12.33 5.57 -4.51
C ASP A 45 12.45 4.03 -4.55
N HIS A 46 11.40 3.31 -4.99
CA HIS A 46 11.32 1.84 -4.96
C HIS A 46 11.53 1.27 -3.54
N ASP A 47 10.98 1.94 -2.55
CA ASP A 47 11.13 1.64 -1.13
C ASP A 47 9.77 1.34 -0.48
N TYR A 48 9.42 0.04 -0.42
CA TYR A 48 8.21 -0.40 0.27
C TYR A 48 8.23 -0.11 1.77
N ALA A 49 9.40 -0.09 2.41
CA ALA A 49 9.48 0.21 3.84
C ALA A 49 9.08 1.66 4.11
N LEU A 50 9.52 2.60 3.25
CA LEU A 50 9.09 3.99 3.29
C LEU A 50 7.58 4.14 2.99
N PHE A 51 7.07 3.46 1.96
CA PHE A 51 5.65 3.43 1.62
C PHE A 51 4.79 2.95 2.80
N SER A 52 5.19 1.86 3.46
CA SER A 52 4.45 1.25 4.57
C SER A 52 4.45 2.08 5.86
N GLN A 53 5.30 3.10 5.98
CA GLN A 53 5.21 4.08 7.07
C GLN A 53 3.98 4.99 6.91
N ALA A 54 3.59 5.28 5.67
CA ALA A 54 2.46 6.15 5.34
C ALA A 54 1.15 5.39 5.10
N VAL A 55 1.24 4.11 4.68
CA VAL A 55 0.08 3.28 4.34
C VAL A 55 0.08 1.99 5.16
N ASP A 56 -0.97 1.77 5.91
CA ASP A 56 -1.22 0.48 6.57
C ASP A 56 -1.85 -0.49 5.56
N VAL A 57 -0.99 -1.12 4.75
CA VAL A 57 -1.44 -1.97 3.65
C VAL A 57 -2.38 -3.09 4.11
N PRO A 58 -2.09 -3.82 5.22
CA PRO A 58 -3.03 -4.80 5.74
C PRO A 58 -4.40 -4.21 6.08
N ALA A 59 -4.46 -3.07 6.76
CA ALA A 59 -5.72 -2.43 7.14
C ALA A 59 -6.51 -1.95 5.91
N VAL A 60 -5.84 -1.36 4.92
CA VAL A 60 -6.46 -0.93 3.65
C VAL A 60 -7.01 -2.13 2.87
N LEU A 61 -6.27 -3.22 2.78
CA LEU A 61 -6.72 -4.44 2.10
C LEU A 61 -7.90 -5.09 2.84
N ASP A 62 -7.87 -5.11 4.17
CA ASP A 62 -8.97 -5.66 4.97
C ASP A 62 -10.25 -4.85 4.79
N SER A 63 -10.16 -3.52 4.84
CA SER A 63 -11.32 -2.64 4.61
C SER A 63 -11.90 -2.74 3.19
N ALA A 64 -11.05 -2.99 2.20
CA ALA A 64 -11.46 -3.14 0.81
C ALA A 64 -12.00 -4.55 0.48
N ALA A 65 -11.59 -5.56 1.23
CA ALA A 65 -11.85 -6.96 0.91
C ALA A 65 -13.34 -7.28 0.75
N ASP A 66 -14.20 -6.79 1.64
CA ASP A 66 -15.64 -7.06 1.58
C ASP A 66 -16.29 -6.48 0.32
N SER A 67 -15.88 -5.26 -0.06
CA SER A 67 -16.35 -4.60 -1.28
C SER A 67 -15.87 -5.32 -2.54
N LEU A 68 -14.62 -5.75 -2.56
CA LEU A 68 -14.02 -6.52 -3.66
C LEU A 68 -14.68 -7.89 -3.81
N LEU A 69 -14.88 -8.60 -2.71
CA LEU A 69 -15.52 -9.92 -2.70
C LEU A 69 -17.00 -9.83 -3.15
N ALA A 70 -17.74 -8.80 -2.72
CA ALA A 70 -19.11 -8.58 -3.15
C ALA A 70 -19.20 -8.32 -4.67
N GLU A 71 -18.31 -7.53 -5.23
CA GLU A 71 -18.26 -7.26 -6.67
C GLU A 71 -17.84 -8.51 -7.47
N LEU A 72 -16.86 -9.26 -7.00
CA LEU A 72 -16.46 -10.54 -7.59
C LEU A 72 -17.64 -11.52 -7.64
N LYS A 73 -18.40 -11.65 -6.55
CA LYS A 73 -19.59 -12.49 -6.49
C LYS A 73 -20.63 -12.08 -7.55
N LYS A 74 -20.84 -10.77 -7.74
CA LYS A 74 -21.74 -10.24 -8.77
C LYS A 74 -21.24 -10.53 -10.18
N GLN A 75 -19.95 -10.33 -10.47
CA GLN A 75 -19.35 -10.60 -11.78
C GLN A 75 -19.36 -12.09 -12.13
N MET A 76 -19.16 -12.95 -11.14
CA MET A 76 -19.30 -14.41 -11.31
C MET A 76 -20.75 -14.81 -11.61
N ALA A 77 -21.73 -14.25 -10.90
CA ALA A 77 -23.13 -14.51 -11.14
C ALA A 77 -23.59 -14.06 -12.54
N SER A 78 -22.97 -13.01 -13.08
CA SER A 78 -23.22 -12.54 -14.46
C SER A 78 -22.47 -13.32 -15.55
N GLY A 79 -21.61 -14.28 -15.18
CA GLY A 79 -20.78 -15.03 -16.12
C GLY A 79 -19.61 -14.24 -16.73
N ALA A 80 -19.34 -13.02 -16.23
CA ALA A 80 -18.24 -12.19 -16.69
C ALA A 80 -16.86 -12.78 -16.33
N ILE A 81 -16.79 -13.53 -15.22
CA ILE A 81 -15.61 -14.28 -14.79
C ILE A 81 -15.87 -15.76 -14.99
N LYS A 82 -15.10 -16.42 -15.85
CA LYS A 82 -15.14 -17.86 -16.02
C LYS A 82 -14.27 -18.55 -14.96
N GLY A 83 -14.86 -19.55 -14.27
CA GLY A 83 -14.33 -20.15 -13.04
C GLY A 83 -13.11 -21.08 -13.15
N ASP A 84 -12.34 -21.06 -14.24
CA ASP A 84 -11.32 -22.09 -14.52
C ASP A 84 -9.91 -21.77 -14.04
N SER A 85 -9.69 -20.69 -13.31
CA SER A 85 -8.37 -20.36 -12.76
C SER A 85 -8.23 -20.71 -11.28
N THR A 86 -7.03 -21.07 -10.84
CA THR A 86 -6.72 -21.30 -9.42
C THR A 86 -7.11 -20.10 -8.56
N VAL A 87 -6.89 -18.87 -9.07
CA VAL A 87 -7.26 -17.63 -8.38
C VAL A 87 -8.78 -17.54 -8.21
N THR A 88 -9.56 -17.86 -9.25
CA THR A 88 -11.03 -17.85 -9.17
C THR A 88 -11.54 -18.88 -8.16
N SER A 89 -10.96 -20.07 -8.11
CA SER A 89 -11.31 -21.11 -7.13
C SER A 89 -11.01 -20.67 -5.70
N LEU A 90 -9.87 -20.01 -5.47
CA LEU A 90 -9.51 -19.44 -4.16
C LEU A 90 -10.45 -18.30 -3.75
N LEU A 91 -10.83 -17.43 -4.70
CA LEU A 91 -11.79 -16.36 -4.45
C LEU A 91 -13.17 -16.93 -4.09
N LEU A 92 -13.64 -17.97 -4.80
CA LEU A 92 -14.88 -18.68 -4.46
C LEU A 92 -14.84 -19.27 -3.04
N MET A 93 -13.70 -19.85 -2.67
CA MET A 93 -13.52 -20.40 -1.33
C MET A 93 -13.50 -19.28 -0.26
N ALA A 94 -12.89 -18.13 -0.55
CA ALA A 94 -12.92 -16.96 0.33
C ALA A 94 -14.32 -16.35 0.49
N LEU A 95 -15.20 -16.55 -0.51
CA LEU A 95 -16.62 -16.13 -0.48
C LEU A 95 -17.53 -17.13 0.21
N SER A 96 -17.04 -18.35 0.54
CA SER A 96 -17.84 -19.34 1.23
C SER A 96 -18.11 -18.89 2.67
N ASP A 97 -19.35 -19.11 3.14
CA ASP A 97 -19.77 -18.80 4.51
C ASP A 97 -19.15 -19.75 5.56
N ASP A 98 -18.29 -20.68 5.14
CA ASP A 98 -17.52 -21.55 6.05
C ASP A 98 -16.43 -20.72 6.71
N ALA A 99 -16.74 -20.19 7.91
CA ALA A 99 -15.89 -19.27 8.67
C ALA A 99 -14.46 -19.80 8.90
N GLY A 100 -14.26 -21.12 8.92
CA GLY A 100 -12.94 -21.72 9.08
C GLY A 100 -12.11 -21.65 7.79
N LYS A 101 -12.67 -22.14 6.67
CA LYS A 101 -11.96 -22.21 5.39
C LYS A 101 -11.90 -20.86 4.68
N GLY A 102 -13.01 -20.12 4.67
CA GLY A 102 -13.08 -18.79 4.08
C GLY A 102 -12.12 -17.80 4.73
N GLY A 103 -12.01 -17.81 6.06
CA GLY A 103 -11.08 -16.97 6.81
C GLY A 103 -9.60 -17.28 6.51
N MET A 104 -9.23 -18.55 6.40
CA MET A 104 -7.87 -18.95 6.05
C MET A 104 -7.50 -18.50 4.63
N VAL A 105 -8.39 -18.69 3.66
CA VAL A 105 -8.15 -18.27 2.27
C VAL A 105 -8.08 -16.75 2.16
N ARG A 106 -8.94 -16.02 2.88
CA ARG A 106 -8.88 -14.55 2.95
C ARG A 106 -7.53 -14.06 3.48
N SER A 107 -7.02 -14.66 4.57
CA SER A 107 -5.71 -14.33 5.12
C SER A 107 -4.57 -14.64 4.15
N LEU A 108 -4.64 -15.76 3.42
CA LEU A 108 -3.69 -16.10 2.38
C LEU A 108 -3.70 -15.07 1.24
N LEU A 109 -4.87 -14.72 0.73
CA LEU A 109 -5.01 -13.72 -0.33
C LEU A 109 -4.51 -12.34 0.11
N GLN A 110 -4.78 -11.95 1.36
CA GLN A 110 -4.26 -10.71 1.93
C GLN A 110 -2.73 -10.72 2.00
N MET A 111 -2.13 -11.80 2.49
CA MET A 111 -0.67 -11.96 2.54
C MET A 111 -0.05 -11.89 1.14
N GLU A 112 -0.62 -12.57 0.16
CA GLU A 112 -0.17 -12.54 -1.23
C GLU A 112 -0.31 -11.16 -1.86
N ALA A 113 -1.40 -10.42 -1.57
CA ALA A 113 -1.60 -9.06 -2.04
C ALA A 113 -0.56 -8.09 -1.44
N VAL A 114 -0.21 -8.23 -0.16
CA VAL A 114 0.88 -7.47 0.47
C VAL A 114 2.22 -7.79 -0.20
N ASN A 115 2.50 -9.06 -0.48
CA ASN A 115 3.73 -9.49 -1.15
C ASN A 115 3.79 -8.98 -2.60
N LEU A 116 2.67 -9.02 -3.33
CA LEU A 116 2.57 -8.44 -4.66
C LEU A 116 2.91 -6.94 -4.65
N LEU A 117 2.27 -6.17 -3.75
CA LEU A 117 2.51 -4.73 -3.66
C LEU A 117 3.94 -4.40 -3.25
N ARG A 118 4.51 -5.14 -2.30
CA ARG A 118 5.93 -5.02 -1.91
C ARG A 118 6.86 -5.25 -3.10
N THR A 119 6.62 -6.32 -3.84
CA THR A 119 7.41 -6.65 -5.04
C THR A 119 7.23 -5.58 -6.12
N ALA A 120 5.99 -5.14 -6.34
CA ALA A 120 5.67 -4.12 -7.34
C ALA A 120 6.36 -2.78 -7.07
N ILE A 121 6.40 -2.35 -5.81
CA ILE A 121 7.10 -1.12 -5.42
C ILE A 121 8.62 -1.31 -5.54
N ASN A 122 9.18 -2.32 -4.87
CA ASN A 122 10.64 -2.50 -4.80
C ASN A 122 11.28 -2.79 -6.16
N ALA A 123 10.54 -3.37 -7.10
CA ALA A 123 11.00 -3.64 -8.46
C ALA A 123 10.58 -2.59 -9.49
N GLY A 124 10.00 -1.45 -9.09
CA GLY A 124 9.65 -0.35 -9.99
C GLY A 124 8.46 -0.61 -10.91
N HIS A 125 7.63 -1.62 -10.62
CA HIS A 125 6.45 -1.89 -11.47
C HIS A 125 5.37 -0.80 -11.33
N ILE A 126 5.30 -0.11 -10.20
CA ILE A 126 4.28 0.93 -9.98
C ILE A 126 4.60 2.19 -10.77
N ASP A 127 5.85 2.57 -10.88
CA ASP A 127 6.27 3.76 -11.63
C ASP A 127 6.57 3.49 -13.12
N GLY A 128 6.33 2.27 -13.59
CA GLY A 128 6.50 1.87 -14.99
C GLY A 128 7.96 1.62 -15.39
N GLU A 129 8.87 1.50 -14.45
CA GLU A 129 10.30 1.24 -14.65
C GLU A 129 10.72 -0.10 -14.03
N PRO A 130 10.15 -1.25 -14.46
CA PRO A 130 10.39 -2.53 -13.82
C PRO A 130 11.84 -2.98 -13.95
N ASP A 131 12.48 -3.29 -12.82
CA ASP A 131 13.80 -3.94 -12.74
C ASP A 131 13.61 -5.48 -12.69
N PRO A 132 13.94 -6.21 -13.78
CA PRO A 132 13.77 -7.66 -13.83
C PRO A 132 14.58 -8.40 -12.76
N ALA A 133 15.71 -7.84 -12.31
CA ALA A 133 16.56 -8.45 -11.30
C ALA A 133 15.91 -8.43 -9.91
N LYS A 134 14.99 -7.50 -9.67
CA LYS A 134 14.25 -7.34 -8.41
C LYS A 134 12.84 -7.92 -8.44
N ALA A 135 12.37 -8.41 -9.59
CA ALA A 135 10.99 -8.89 -9.75
C ALA A 135 10.59 -10.06 -8.85
N GLY A 136 11.57 -10.80 -8.28
CA GLY A 136 11.34 -11.84 -7.28
C GLY A 136 10.32 -12.90 -7.72
N ASN A 137 9.76 -13.61 -6.75
CA ASN A 137 8.66 -14.54 -6.97
C ASN A 137 7.33 -13.85 -6.61
N ALA A 138 6.58 -13.45 -7.62
CA ALA A 138 5.27 -12.78 -7.45
C ALA A 138 4.12 -13.74 -7.05
N GLY A 139 4.43 -15.00 -6.71
CA GLY A 139 3.46 -15.97 -6.22
C GLY A 139 2.27 -16.16 -7.16
N LEU A 140 1.06 -16.20 -6.57
CA LEU A 140 -0.21 -16.37 -7.30
C LEU A 140 -0.52 -15.21 -8.25
N PHE A 141 0.03 -14.02 -8.01
CA PHE A 141 -0.29 -12.80 -8.75
C PHE A 141 0.77 -12.38 -9.78
N LYS A 142 1.59 -13.32 -10.28
CA LYS A 142 2.63 -13.03 -11.29
C LYS A 142 2.08 -12.31 -12.54
N GLY A 143 0.89 -12.67 -12.99
CA GLY A 143 0.21 -12.00 -14.11
C GLY A 143 -0.12 -10.53 -13.78
N ALA A 144 -0.63 -10.28 -12.57
CA ALA A 144 -0.95 -8.92 -12.12
C ALA A 144 0.30 -8.04 -12.01
N LEU A 145 1.44 -8.60 -11.57
CA LEU A 145 2.71 -7.85 -11.51
C LEU A 145 3.13 -7.34 -12.90
N LYS A 146 2.98 -8.19 -13.94
CA LYS A 146 3.28 -7.79 -15.31
C LYS A 146 2.36 -6.65 -15.78
N GLU A 147 1.07 -6.73 -15.50
CA GLU A 147 0.11 -5.68 -15.86
C GLU A 147 0.39 -4.36 -15.11
N LEU A 148 0.75 -4.44 -13.83
CA LEU A 148 1.14 -3.26 -13.05
C LEU A 148 2.33 -2.51 -13.67
N GLY A 149 3.30 -3.22 -14.27
CA GLY A 149 4.48 -2.62 -14.89
C GLY A 149 4.26 -2.03 -16.29
N ARG A 150 3.04 -2.09 -16.85
CA ARG A 150 2.76 -1.57 -18.21
C ARG A 150 2.63 -0.06 -18.29
N SER A 151 2.35 0.58 -17.19
CA SER A 151 2.09 2.02 -17.11
C SER A 151 2.67 2.62 -15.84
N LYS A 152 3.04 3.89 -15.92
CA LYS A 152 3.44 4.67 -14.75
C LYS A 152 2.21 5.03 -13.93
N LYS A 153 2.32 4.85 -12.60
CA LYS A 153 1.28 5.16 -11.64
C LYS A 153 1.79 6.14 -10.60
N GLU A 154 1.00 7.16 -10.32
CA GLU A 154 1.34 8.21 -9.36
C GLU A 154 0.20 8.44 -8.39
N LEU A 155 0.55 8.66 -7.13
CA LEU A 155 -0.38 9.07 -6.08
C LEU A 155 -0.20 10.57 -5.80
N ALA A 156 -1.23 11.36 -6.07
CA ALA A 156 -1.21 12.79 -5.82
C ALA A 156 -2.09 13.16 -4.62
N PRO A 157 -1.59 13.97 -3.67
CA PRO A 157 -2.41 14.49 -2.59
C PRO A 157 -3.47 15.47 -3.14
N GLY A 158 -4.68 15.41 -2.60
CA GLY A 158 -5.74 16.36 -2.85
C GLY A 158 -5.87 17.35 -1.68
N LYS A 159 -6.97 17.24 -0.93
CA LYS A 159 -7.27 18.12 0.22
C LYS A 159 -7.77 17.34 1.42
N VAL A 160 -7.56 17.87 2.61
CA VAL A 160 -8.22 17.37 3.82
C VAL A 160 -9.68 17.75 3.74
N LEU A 161 -10.56 16.74 3.76
CA LEU A 161 -12.01 16.93 3.73
C LEU A 161 -12.57 17.14 5.13
N LYS A 162 -12.00 16.40 6.09
CA LYS A 162 -12.37 16.46 7.51
C LYS A 162 -11.17 16.05 8.35
N GLU A 163 -10.96 16.72 9.48
CA GLU A 163 -9.96 16.32 10.49
C GLU A 163 -10.54 16.49 11.88
N GLU A 164 -10.47 15.45 12.70
CA GLU A 164 -10.99 15.39 14.06
C GLU A 164 -10.00 14.64 14.95
N GLY A 165 -9.17 15.39 15.65
CA GLY A 165 -8.14 14.82 16.54
C GLY A 165 -7.13 13.95 15.74
N ASP A 166 -7.12 12.64 16.03
CA ASP A 166 -6.23 11.68 15.40
C ASP A 166 -6.85 10.99 14.16
N LYS A 167 -7.98 11.48 13.65
CA LYS A 167 -8.65 10.94 12.46
C LYS A 167 -8.81 12.02 11.40
N ALA A 168 -8.59 11.64 10.15
CA ALA A 168 -8.83 12.52 9.01
C ALA A 168 -9.45 11.76 7.84
N THR A 169 -10.24 12.47 7.04
CA THR A 169 -10.66 12.04 5.71
C THR A 169 -9.99 12.96 4.70
N VAL A 170 -9.36 12.37 3.70
CA VAL A 170 -8.56 13.08 2.72
C VAL A 170 -8.94 12.64 1.33
N SER A 171 -9.10 13.60 0.40
CA SER A 171 -9.12 13.28 -1.02
C SER A 171 -7.69 13.15 -1.55
N ALA A 172 -7.51 12.21 -2.47
CA ALA A 172 -6.29 12.03 -3.24
C ALA A 172 -6.66 11.68 -4.68
N ALA A 173 -5.68 11.50 -5.54
CA ALA A 173 -5.89 10.96 -6.86
C ALA A 173 -4.79 9.95 -7.18
N PHE A 174 -5.19 8.83 -7.74
CA PHE A 174 -4.31 7.87 -8.36
C PHE A 174 -4.34 8.10 -9.87
N PHE A 175 -3.19 8.27 -10.47
CA PHE A 175 -3.03 8.45 -11.90
C PHE A 175 -2.37 7.20 -12.49
N ASP A 176 -2.96 6.69 -13.55
CA ASP A 176 -2.37 5.68 -14.40
C ASP A 176 -2.17 6.29 -15.79
N SER A 177 -0.96 6.20 -16.34
CA SER A 177 -0.64 6.84 -17.63
C SER A 177 -1.40 6.27 -18.83
N LEU A 178 -1.98 5.07 -18.69
CA LEU A 178 -2.82 4.43 -19.71
C LEU A 178 -4.31 4.56 -19.44
N GLU A 179 -4.72 4.46 -18.17
CA GLU A 179 -6.13 4.37 -17.78
C GLU A 179 -6.70 5.68 -17.25
N GLY A 180 -5.85 6.67 -16.94
CA GLY A 180 -6.25 7.99 -16.53
C GLY A 180 -6.28 8.20 -15.01
N ARG A 181 -7.25 9.01 -14.56
CA ARG A 181 -7.34 9.48 -13.18
C ARG A 181 -8.44 8.79 -12.42
N PHE A 182 -8.09 8.28 -11.23
CA PHE A 182 -9.00 7.67 -10.27
C PHE A 182 -9.04 8.51 -8.98
N PRO A 183 -10.18 9.10 -8.62
CA PRO A 183 -10.32 9.84 -7.38
C PRO A 183 -10.31 8.87 -6.19
N LEU A 184 -9.52 9.18 -5.16
CA LEU A 184 -9.45 8.41 -3.94
C LEU A 184 -10.04 9.21 -2.78
N GLU A 185 -10.77 8.52 -1.91
CA GLU A 185 -11.18 9.03 -0.61
C GLU A 185 -10.59 8.12 0.47
N LEU A 186 -9.72 8.68 1.29
CA LEU A 186 -8.87 7.95 2.23
C LEU A 186 -9.23 8.31 3.66
N ARG A 187 -9.47 7.30 4.50
CA ARG A 187 -9.51 7.48 5.94
C ARG A 187 -8.11 7.28 6.49
N MET A 188 -7.70 8.23 7.31
CA MET A 188 -6.39 8.27 7.92
C MET A 188 -6.49 8.31 9.43
N GLN A 189 -5.48 7.77 10.08
CA GLN A 189 -5.33 7.81 11.53
C GLN A 189 -3.91 8.20 11.90
N LYS A 190 -3.80 9.01 12.96
CA LYS A 190 -2.52 9.40 13.54
C LYS A 190 -2.11 8.39 14.59
N GLU A 191 -0.96 7.76 14.41
CA GLU A 191 -0.39 6.74 15.30
C GLU A 191 1.04 7.14 15.65
N ASN A 192 1.36 7.22 16.93
CA ASN A 192 2.70 7.63 17.39
C ASN A 192 3.19 8.95 16.77
N GLY A 193 2.26 9.89 16.55
CA GLY A 193 2.55 11.18 15.95
C GLY A 193 2.70 11.18 14.42
N GLN A 194 2.41 10.06 13.75
CA GLN A 194 2.48 9.90 12.29
C GLN A 194 1.11 9.62 11.71
N TRP A 195 0.76 10.31 10.61
CA TRP A 195 -0.45 10.00 9.86
C TRP A 195 -0.24 8.79 8.95
N ARG A 196 -1.21 7.88 8.97
CA ARG A 196 -1.22 6.68 8.12
C ARG A 196 -2.58 6.49 7.47
N VAL A 197 -2.58 6.07 6.21
CA VAL A 197 -3.80 5.62 5.53
C VAL A 197 -4.23 4.29 6.11
N LYS A 198 -5.49 4.18 6.53
CA LYS A 198 -6.09 2.98 7.12
C LYS A 198 -7.19 2.37 6.25
N GLU A 199 -7.82 3.17 5.41
CA GLU A 199 -8.97 2.71 4.64
C GLU A 199 -9.09 3.48 3.32
N LEU A 200 -9.49 2.77 2.28
CA LEU A 200 -9.95 3.33 1.01
C LEU A 200 -11.48 3.32 1.01
N MET A 201 -12.09 4.51 1.17
CA MET A 201 -13.52 4.63 1.43
C MET A 201 -14.40 4.45 0.19
N ASN A 202 -13.89 4.77 -0.98
CA ASN A 202 -14.64 4.75 -2.24
C ASN A 202 -14.32 3.56 -3.17
N VAL A 203 -13.99 2.39 -2.59
CA VAL A 203 -13.61 1.17 -3.34
C VAL A 203 -14.60 0.82 -4.42
N ARG A 204 -15.91 0.85 -4.11
CA ARG A 204 -16.97 0.52 -5.07
C ARG A 204 -16.95 1.44 -6.29
N GLN A 205 -16.81 2.74 -6.08
CA GLN A 205 -16.74 3.71 -7.17
C GLN A 205 -15.54 3.44 -8.09
N LEU A 206 -14.39 3.06 -7.51
CA LEU A 206 -13.18 2.72 -8.28
C LEU A 206 -13.38 1.46 -9.12
N ILE A 207 -14.04 0.44 -8.58
CA ILE A 207 -14.36 -0.79 -9.33
C ILE A 207 -15.31 -0.46 -10.49
N ASP A 208 -16.36 0.31 -10.23
CA ASP A 208 -17.32 0.71 -11.27
C ASP A 208 -16.64 1.51 -12.38
N GLN A 209 -15.71 2.42 -12.05
CA GLN A 209 -14.94 3.20 -13.01
C GLN A 209 -13.99 2.32 -13.84
N ALA A 210 -13.23 1.42 -13.20
CA ALA A 210 -12.33 0.51 -13.88
C ALA A 210 -13.07 -0.42 -14.85
N THR A 211 -14.25 -0.91 -14.45
CA THR A 211 -15.06 -1.81 -15.29
C THR A 211 -15.82 -1.08 -16.42
N ALA A 212 -16.13 0.19 -16.26
CA ALA A 212 -16.76 1.01 -17.31
C ALA A 212 -15.85 1.22 -18.54
N GLY A 213 -14.53 1.33 -18.32
CA GLY A 213 -13.53 1.46 -19.39
C GLY A 213 -13.29 0.17 -20.21
N MET A 214 -13.82 -0.96 -19.75
CA MET A 214 -13.67 -2.28 -20.42
C MET A 214 -14.83 -2.61 -21.37
N ARG A 215 -15.82 -1.74 -21.50
CA ARG A 215 -16.98 -1.88 -22.43
C ARG A 215 -16.79 -1.03 -23.65
#